data_89d9506003da4c56edb9a86b8ee506be
#
_entry.id   89d9506003da4c56edb9a86b8ee506be
#
_cell.length_a   1.000
_cell.length_b   1.000
_cell.length_c   1.000
_cell.angle_alpha   90.00
_cell.angle_beta   90.00
_cell.angle_gamma   90.00
#
_symmetry.space_group_name_H-M   'P 1'
#
loop_
_entity.id
_entity.type
_entity.pdbx_description
1 polymer ?
#
loop_
_entity_poly.entity_id
_entity_poly.type
_entity_poly.pdbx_seq_one_letter_code
_entity_poly.pdbx_strand_id
1 'polypeptide(L)'
;MHPLIEAHRAELLAMARRRGVTGVRVFGSMSRGDGSDNSDVDLLVTLAPGTSALALGGLLLDAQELLGRRVDVVTEASLHHALRDRVMASAVPL
;
A
#
# COMPACT_ATOMS: atom_id res chain seq x y z
N MET A 1 7.62 -10.88 -3.09
CA MET A 1 7.50 -9.68 -2.23
C MET A 1 8.87 -9.14 -1.88
N HIS A 2 9.10 -7.87 -2.07
CA HIS A 2 10.39 -7.23 -1.79
C HIS A 2 10.75 -7.37 -0.30
N PRO A 3 12.02 -7.66 0.04
CA PRO A 3 12.44 -7.85 1.44
C PRO A 3 12.15 -6.67 2.37
N LEU A 4 12.20 -5.44 1.86
CA LEU A 4 11.87 -4.25 2.65
C LEU A 4 10.43 -4.32 3.18
N ILE A 5 9.50 -4.75 2.35
CA ILE A 5 8.09 -4.88 2.74
C ILE A 5 7.91 -6.02 3.73
N GLU A 6 8.56 -7.16 3.47
CA GLU A 6 8.51 -8.32 4.39
C GLU A 6 9.02 -7.95 5.78
N ALA A 7 10.12 -7.21 5.84
CA ALA A 7 10.73 -6.81 7.11
C ALA A 7 9.84 -5.88 7.94
N HIS A 8 8.93 -5.12 7.28
CA HIS A 8 8.07 -4.13 7.93
C HIS A 8 6.59 -4.48 7.86
N ARG A 9 6.26 -5.72 7.52
CA ARG A 9 4.87 -6.17 7.37
C ARG A 9 4.01 -5.86 8.59
N ALA A 10 4.45 -6.26 9.78
CA ALA A 10 3.69 -6.07 11.01
C ALA A 10 3.47 -4.59 11.32
N GLU A 11 4.48 -3.77 11.11
CA GLU A 11 4.41 -2.33 11.36
C GLU A 11 3.45 -1.64 10.39
N LEU A 12 3.51 -2.01 9.11
CA LEU A 12 2.61 -1.47 8.08
C LEU A 12 1.16 -1.82 8.39
N LEU A 13 0.89 -3.06 8.79
CA LEU A 13 -0.46 -3.50 9.15
C LEU A 13 -0.97 -2.78 10.40
N ALA A 14 -0.11 -2.57 11.40
CA ALA A 14 -0.47 -1.84 12.61
C ALA A 14 -0.79 -0.37 12.31
N MET A 15 0.03 0.28 11.47
CA MET A 15 -0.22 1.66 11.01
C MET A 15 -1.53 1.80 10.29
N ALA A 16 -1.82 0.86 9.38
CA ALA A 16 -3.07 0.85 8.62
C ALA A 16 -4.27 0.72 9.56
N ARG A 17 -4.20 -0.21 10.48
CA ARG A 17 -5.29 -0.48 11.42
C ARG A 17 -5.63 0.74 12.27
N ARG A 18 -4.61 1.46 12.75
CA ARG A 18 -4.80 2.68 13.55
C ARG A 18 -5.53 3.78 12.79
N ARG A 19 -5.49 3.76 11.46
CA ARG A 19 -6.14 4.78 10.63
C ARG A 19 -7.45 4.32 10.00
N GLY A 20 -7.95 3.15 10.41
CA GLY A 20 -9.20 2.61 9.87
C GLY A 20 -9.04 1.94 8.51
N VAL A 21 -7.82 1.55 8.15
CA VAL A 21 -7.55 0.78 6.95
C VAL A 21 -7.61 -0.70 7.30
N THR A 22 -8.55 -1.43 6.70
CA THR A 22 -8.84 -2.83 7.02
C THR A 22 -8.11 -3.82 6.15
N GLY A 23 -7.67 -3.40 4.97
CA GLY A 23 -6.94 -4.28 4.06
C GLY A 23 -5.81 -3.53 3.39
N VAL A 24 -4.65 -4.17 3.28
CA VAL A 24 -3.48 -3.62 2.59
C VAL A 24 -2.95 -4.68 1.64
N ARG A 25 -2.79 -4.30 0.37
CA ARG A 25 -2.14 -5.10 -0.65
C ARG A 25 -0.98 -4.31 -1.23
N VAL A 26 0.05 -5.01 -1.67
CA VAL A 26 1.19 -4.40 -2.35
C VAL A 26 1.10 -4.78 -3.82
N PHE A 27 1.28 -3.81 -4.70
CA PHE A 27 1.32 -4.06 -6.14
C PHE A 27 2.56 -3.41 -6.77
N GLY A 28 2.70 -3.52 -8.08
CA GLY A 28 3.86 -3.01 -8.78
C GLY A 28 5.12 -3.81 -8.50
N SER A 29 6.28 -3.17 -8.67
CA SER A 29 7.58 -3.85 -8.58
C SER A 29 7.85 -4.48 -7.22
N MET A 30 7.39 -3.86 -6.15
CA MET A 30 7.59 -4.37 -4.79
C MET A 30 6.87 -5.70 -4.56
N SER A 31 5.69 -5.91 -5.16
CA SER A 31 4.95 -7.15 -5.03
C SER A 31 5.64 -8.30 -5.75
N ARG A 32 6.30 -8.01 -6.87
CA ARG A 32 7.03 -9.01 -7.66
C ARG A 32 8.42 -9.31 -7.13
N GLY A 33 8.94 -8.48 -6.23
CA GLY A 33 10.29 -8.61 -5.71
C GLY A 33 11.39 -8.12 -6.65
N ASP A 34 11.03 -7.50 -7.78
CA ASP A 34 11.99 -6.97 -8.75
C ASP A 34 12.23 -5.46 -8.60
N GLY A 35 11.76 -4.86 -7.51
CA GLY A 35 11.98 -3.47 -7.21
C GLY A 35 13.44 -3.18 -6.85
N SER A 36 13.96 -2.05 -7.32
CA SER A 36 15.29 -1.57 -6.94
C SER A 36 15.23 -0.79 -5.63
N ASP A 37 16.39 -0.36 -5.13
CA ASP A 37 16.49 0.47 -3.93
C ASP A 37 15.83 1.84 -4.09
N ASN A 38 15.51 2.24 -5.32
CA ASN A 38 14.86 3.52 -5.61
C ASN A 38 13.41 3.35 -6.08
N SER A 39 12.88 2.14 -6.08
CA SER A 39 11.50 1.89 -6.50
C SER A 39 10.50 2.44 -5.50
N ASP A 40 9.40 3.00 -6.01
CA ASP A 40 8.28 3.43 -5.18
C ASP A 40 7.56 2.21 -4.61
N VAL A 41 6.91 2.42 -3.48
CA VAL A 41 6.05 1.42 -2.85
C VAL A 41 4.60 1.76 -3.20
N ASP A 42 3.90 0.82 -3.83
CA ASP A 42 2.51 0.99 -4.24
C ASP A 42 1.60 0.15 -3.35
N LEU A 43 0.73 0.81 -2.60
CA LEU A 43 -0.22 0.15 -1.69
C LEU A 43 -1.65 0.33 -2.19
N LEU A 44 -2.38 -0.77 -2.26
CA LEU A 44 -3.81 -0.79 -2.54
C LEU A 44 -4.53 -1.12 -1.24
N VAL A 45 -5.35 -0.19 -0.76
CA VAL A 45 -5.95 -0.31 0.57
C VAL A 45 -7.47 -0.32 0.54
N THR A 46 -8.05 -0.90 1.57
CA THR A 46 -9.49 -0.90 1.83
C THR A 46 -9.73 -0.14 3.11
N LEU A 47 -10.68 0.81 3.07
CA LEU A 47 -11.06 1.58 4.26
C LEU A 47 -12.25 0.92 4.96
N ALA A 48 -12.25 0.96 6.29
CA ALA A 48 -13.43 0.58 7.07
C ALA A 48 -14.59 1.55 6.76
N PRO A 49 -15.84 1.06 6.82
CA PRO A 49 -17.00 1.95 6.62
C PRO A 49 -16.95 3.14 7.58
N GLY A 50 -17.20 4.33 7.05
CA GLY A 50 -17.17 5.57 7.83
C GLY A 50 -15.81 6.19 8.04
N THR A 51 -14.74 5.55 7.57
CA THR A 51 -13.39 6.12 7.65
C THR A 51 -13.21 7.22 6.60
N SER A 52 -12.67 8.36 7.02
CA SER A 52 -12.39 9.48 6.12
C SER A 52 -11.26 9.15 5.14
N ALA A 53 -11.35 9.68 3.92
CA ALA A 53 -10.27 9.59 2.95
C ALA A 53 -8.97 10.27 3.43
N LEU A 54 -9.04 11.13 4.43
CA LEU A 54 -7.84 11.69 5.07
C LEU A 54 -6.91 10.63 5.64
N ALA A 55 -7.45 9.46 5.99
CA ALA A 55 -6.66 8.32 6.46
C ALA A 55 -5.62 7.88 5.42
N LEU A 56 -5.92 8.03 4.13
CA LEU A 56 -5.00 7.66 3.05
C LEU A 56 -3.71 8.49 3.10
N GLY A 57 -3.86 9.82 3.27
CA GLY A 57 -2.72 10.72 3.38
C GLY A 57 -1.90 10.45 4.63
N GLY A 58 -2.57 10.16 5.75
CA GLY A 58 -1.90 9.81 7.00
C GLY A 58 -1.09 8.52 6.89
N LEU A 59 -1.68 7.49 6.29
CA LEU A 59 -0.98 6.22 6.07
C LEU A 59 0.21 6.40 5.13
N LEU A 60 0.03 7.19 4.07
CA LEU A 60 1.12 7.50 3.14
C LEU A 60 2.33 8.08 3.85
N LEU A 61 2.11 9.10 4.70
CA LEU A 61 3.19 9.75 5.44
C LEU A 61 3.84 8.79 6.44
N ASP A 62 3.05 8.01 7.17
CA ASP A 62 3.57 7.03 8.12
C ASP A 62 4.43 5.97 7.41
N ALA A 63 3.95 5.47 6.29
CA ALA A 63 4.67 4.46 5.52
C ALA A 63 5.96 5.02 4.91
N GLN A 64 5.94 6.25 4.40
CA GLN A 64 7.14 6.89 3.88
C GLN A 64 8.20 7.07 4.96
N GLU A 65 7.80 7.47 6.15
CA GLU A 65 8.71 7.62 7.27
C GLU A 65 9.32 6.28 7.67
N LEU A 66 8.49 5.23 7.75
CA LEU A 66 8.94 3.89 8.10
C LEU A 66 9.90 3.30 7.08
N LEU A 67 9.56 3.39 5.81
CA LEU A 67 10.28 2.69 4.74
C LEU A 67 11.41 3.51 4.12
N GLY A 68 11.42 4.83 4.34
CA GLY A 68 12.42 5.71 3.75
C GLY A 68 12.30 5.83 2.23
N ARG A 69 11.10 5.65 1.67
CA ARG A 69 10.82 5.65 0.23
C ARG A 69 9.53 6.37 -0.08
N ARG A 70 9.36 6.75 -1.34
CA ARG A 70 8.08 7.24 -1.82
C ARG A 70 7.05 6.11 -1.76
N VAL A 71 5.89 6.44 -1.24
CA VAL A 71 4.78 5.51 -1.10
C VAL A 71 3.57 6.12 -1.81
N ASP A 72 2.87 5.30 -2.58
CA ASP A 72 1.60 5.65 -3.18
C ASP A 72 0.52 4.82 -2.50
N VAL A 73 -0.54 5.46 -2.05
CA VAL A 73 -1.64 4.78 -1.37
C VAL A 73 -2.92 5.06 -2.16
N VAL A 74 -3.51 4.01 -2.70
CA VAL A 74 -4.72 4.10 -3.50
C VAL A 74 -5.78 3.13 -3.01
N THR A 75 -7.04 3.46 -3.29
CA THR A 75 -8.15 2.53 -3.09
C THR A 75 -8.54 1.93 -4.43
N GLU A 76 -9.28 0.83 -4.39
CA GLU A 76 -9.79 0.21 -5.60
C GLU A 76 -10.64 1.18 -6.43
N ALA A 77 -11.48 1.98 -5.72
CA ALA A 77 -12.35 2.96 -6.38
C ALA A 77 -11.57 4.10 -7.05
N SER A 78 -10.38 4.43 -6.57
CA SER A 78 -9.55 5.51 -7.12
C SER A 78 -8.67 5.06 -8.28
N LEU A 79 -8.58 3.76 -8.56
CA LEU A 79 -7.83 3.25 -9.70
C LEU A 79 -8.54 3.58 -11.00
N HIS A 80 -7.77 4.06 -11.98
CA HIS A 80 -8.29 4.22 -13.33
C HIS A 80 -8.70 2.85 -13.87
N HIS A 81 -9.90 2.75 -14.44
CA HIS A 81 -10.46 1.46 -14.87
C HIS A 81 -9.57 0.71 -15.86
N ALA A 82 -8.80 1.42 -16.68
CA ALA A 82 -7.87 0.79 -17.63
C ALA A 82 -6.72 0.06 -16.94
N LEU A 83 -6.37 0.43 -15.69
CA LEU A 83 -5.29 -0.18 -14.91
C LEU A 83 -5.80 -1.16 -13.86
N ARG A 84 -7.10 -1.10 -13.58
CA ARG A 84 -7.71 -1.83 -12.45
C ARG A 84 -7.44 -3.33 -12.51
N ASP A 85 -7.75 -3.96 -13.65
CA ASP A 85 -7.60 -5.40 -13.80
C ASP A 85 -6.15 -5.83 -13.65
N ARG A 86 -5.23 -5.04 -14.19
CA ARG A 86 -3.79 -5.32 -14.08
C ARG A 86 -3.32 -5.22 -12.64
N VAL A 87 -3.73 -4.17 -11.92
CA VAL A 87 -3.35 -3.97 -10.53
C VAL A 87 -3.94 -5.07 -9.65
N MET A 88 -5.22 -5.38 -9.82
CA MET A 88 -5.89 -6.42 -9.04
C MET A 88 -5.27 -7.79 -9.26
N ALA A 89 -4.82 -8.08 -10.48
CA ALA A 89 -4.19 -9.36 -10.81
C ALA A 89 -2.82 -9.53 -10.14
N SER A 90 -2.09 -8.43 -9.89
CA SER A 90 -0.73 -8.49 -9.34
C SER A 90 -0.66 -8.13 -7.86
N ALA A 91 -1.73 -7.59 -7.27
CA ALA A 91 -1.73 -7.16 -5.88
C ALA A 91 -1.65 -8.35 -4.93
N VAL A 92 -0.74 -8.25 -3.95
CA VAL A 92 -0.48 -9.31 -2.97
C VAL A 92 -0.84 -8.79 -1.58
N PRO A 93 -1.73 -9.49 -0.84
CA PRO A 93 -2.08 -9.07 0.53
C PRO A 93 -0.87 -9.11 1.46
N LEU A 94 -0.83 -8.14 2.35
CA LEU A 94 0.10 -8.16 3.48
C LEU A 94 -0.43 -9.02 4.63
#